data_371549ed3e7224ff134297a4dec339c7
#
_entry.id   371549ed3e7224ff134297a4dec339c7
#
_cell.length_a   1.000
_cell.length_b   1.000
_cell.length_c   1.000
_cell.angle_alpha   90.00
_cell.angle_beta   90.00
_cell.angle_gamma   90.00
#
_symmetry.space_group_name_H-M   'P 1'
#
loop_
_entity.id
_entity.type
_entity.pdbx_description
1 polymer ?
#
loop_
_entity_poly.entity_id
_entity_poly.type
_entity_poly.pdbx_seq_one_letter_code
_entity_poly.pdbx_strand_id
1 'polypeptide(L)'
;MDIEFVRSRFIKHFDGTTGSVYASPGRINLIGEHTDYNNGFVFPGAVNKGIMAEIKPNGTDKVCAYSIDEKDYVEFGLKEEDAPRASWAKYIFGVCREMIKRGVDVKGFNTAFAGDVPLGAGMSSSAALESRFAYALNDLFGDNKVDKFELAKVGQATEHNYVGVNCGIMDQFASVFGKAGSLIRLDCRSLEYQYFPFKPQGYKLVLLNTCVKHELVGSPYNERRLSCERVAEVIKAKHPEVESLRDACFEMLEEVKAELKPEDYSRAKYVIGEVVRVLDVCAALEAGDYETVGKKMYETHFGLSKDYEVSCEELDFLVDIAIDCGVTGSRMMGGGFGGCTINLVKEELYEVFIEEAEKRYNEKYGKSPKVYDVVIGDGSRKIC
;
A
#
# COMPACT_ATOMS: atom_id res chain seq x y z
N MET A 1 -4.11 16.00 -8.66
CA MET A 1 -2.93 16.53 -9.41
C MET A 1 -3.41 17.12 -10.73
N ASP A 2 -2.77 18.21 -11.20
CA ASP A 2 -3.12 18.88 -12.45
C ASP A 2 -2.31 18.30 -13.63
N ILE A 3 -3.01 17.98 -14.74
CA ILE A 3 -2.41 17.45 -15.96
C ILE A 3 -1.40 18.44 -16.54
N GLU A 4 -1.76 19.74 -16.59
CA GLU A 4 -0.91 20.79 -17.15
C GLU A 4 0.39 20.98 -16.37
N PHE A 5 0.38 20.68 -15.06
CA PHE A 5 1.59 20.67 -14.25
C PHE A 5 2.61 19.62 -14.74
N VAL A 6 2.17 18.39 -15.02
CA VAL A 6 3.05 17.31 -15.52
C VAL A 6 3.45 17.57 -16.98
N ARG A 7 2.47 17.92 -17.82
CA ARG A 7 2.65 18.19 -19.26
C ARG A 7 3.67 19.29 -19.52
N SER A 8 3.58 20.41 -18.81
CA SER A 8 4.54 21.53 -19.01
C SER A 8 5.98 21.13 -18.70
N ARG A 9 6.21 20.21 -17.73
CA ARG A 9 7.55 19.68 -17.40
C ARG A 9 8.01 18.66 -18.43
N PHE A 10 7.10 17.81 -18.93
CA PHE A 10 7.37 16.88 -20.01
C PHE A 10 7.84 17.63 -21.28
N ILE A 11 7.05 18.62 -21.73
CA ILE A 11 7.40 19.46 -22.90
C ILE A 11 8.75 20.15 -22.72
N LYS A 12 9.03 20.65 -21.52
CA LYS A 12 10.30 21.34 -21.22
C LYS A 12 11.51 20.42 -21.32
N HIS A 13 11.36 19.15 -20.96
CA HIS A 13 12.48 18.19 -20.93
C HIS A 13 12.59 17.35 -22.20
N PHE A 14 11.54 17.22 -23.01
CA PHE A 14 11.45 16.31 -24.14
C PHE A 14 10.85 16.98 -25.40
N ASP A 15 11.66 17.81 -26.05
CA ASP A 15 11.48 18.35 -27.44
C ASP A 15 10.09 18.92 -27.80
N GLY A 16 9.37 19.53 -26.87
CA GLY A 16 8.18 20.33 -27.15
C GLY A 16 6.94 19.56 -27.62
N THR A 17 6.96 18.21 -27.58
CA THR A 17 5.81 17.39 -28.01
C THR A 17 5.12 16.72 -26.83
N THR A 18 3.83 16.42 -26.94
CA THR A 18 3.03 15.76 -25.91
C THR A 18 2.99 14.25 -26.09
N GLY A 19 2.72 13.53 -25.01
CA GLY A 19 2.47 12.10 -24.96
C GLY A 19 1.07 11.77 -24.41
N SER A 20 0.86 10.50 -24.05
CA SER A 20 -0.33 10.07 -23.32
C SER A 20 -0.13 10.23 -21.82
N VAL A 21 -1.19 10.62 -21.12
CA VAL A 21 -1.17 10.83 -19.66
C VAL A 21 -1.85 9.67 -18.95
N TYR A 22 -1.15 9.13 -17.96
CA TYR A 22 -1.61 8.02 -17.12
C TYR A 22 -1.56 8.41 -15.65
N ALA A 23 -2.51 7.90 -14.87
CA ALA A 23 -2.55 8.09 -13.43
C ALA A 23 -2.77 6.75 -12.72
N SER A 24 -2.16 6.60 -11.55
CA SER A 24 -2.39 5.48 -10.65
C SER A 24 -2.44 5.99 -9.21
N PRO A 25 -3.41 5.52 -8.42
CA PRO A 25 -3.59 5.96 -7.04
C PRO A 25 -2.65 5.25 -6.09
N GLY A 26 -2.36 5.90 -4.95
CA GLY A 26 -2.01 5.20 -3.73
C GLY A 26 -3.23 4.50 -3.13
N ARG A 27 -3.04 3.87 -1.96
CA ARG A 27 -4.12 3.15 -1.28
C ARG A 27 -4.15 3.46 0.22
N ILE A 28 -5.31 3.31 0.80
CA ILE A 28 -5.47 2.99 2.21
C ILE A 28 -5.71 1.48 2.35
N ASN A 29 -5.55 0.95 3.55
CA ASN A 29 -6.07 -0.34 3.93
C ASN A 29 -6.92 -0.15 5.19
N LEU A 30 -8.20 -0.51 5.18
CA LEU A 30 -9.06 -0.30 6.33
C LEU A 30 -8.73 -1.27 7.46
N ILE A 31 -8.40 -2.52 7.11
CA ILE A 31 -8.02 -3.61 8.03
C ILE A 31 -7.32 -4.74 7.25
N GLY A 32 -6.55 -5.60 7.92
CA GLY A 32 -5.83 -6.71 7.28
C GLY A 32 -4.37 -6.37 6.98
N GLU A 33 -3.68 -5.73 7.92
CA GLU A 33 -2.25 -5.47 7.77
C GLU A 33 -1.42 -6.74 8.02
N HIS A 34 -0.39 -6.94 7.18
CA HIS A 34 0.54 -8.08 7.25
C HIS A 34 -0.11 -9.46 7.04
N THR A 35 -1.32 -9.50 6.47
CA THR A 35 -2.01 -10.75 6.14
C THR A 35 -1.80 -11.20 4.69
N ASP A 36 -1.45 -10.30 3.79
CA ASP A 36 -1.33 -10.56 2.35
C ASP A 36 -0.24 -11.58 2.00
N TYR A 37 0.95 -11.46 2.56
CA TYR A 37 2.03 -12.46 2.37
C TYR A 37 1.83 -13.74 3.21
N ASN A 38 0.77 -13.80 4.03
CA ASN A 38 0.27 -14.99 4.72
C ASN A 38 -0.94 -15.63 4.01
N ASN A 39 -1.18 -15.29 2.74
CA ASN A 39 -2.33 -15.73 1.95
C ASN A 39 -3.69 -15.36 2.58
N GLY A 40 -3.73 -14.36 3.46
CA GLY A 40 -4.92 -13.92 4.19
C GLY A 40 -5.82 -13.01 3.36
N PHE A 41 -6.73 -12.34 4.06
CA PHE A 41 -7.58 -11.31 3.49
C PHE A 41 -7.05 -9.92 3.81
N VAL A 42 -7.26 -8.99 2.86
CA VAL A 42 -7.01 -7.56 3.05
C VAL A 42 -8.22 -6.75 2.62
N PHE A 43 -8.32 -5.50 3.10
CA PHE A 43 -9.49 -4.66 2.81
C PHE A 43 -9.10 -3.24 2.39
N PRO A 44 -8.32 -3.10 1.30
CA PRO A 44 -7.85 -1.79 0.83
C PRO A 44 -8.90 -1.04 0.01
N GLY A 45 -8.59 0.25 -0.19
CA GLY A 45 -9.26 1.12 -1.17
C GLY A 45 -8.26 2.05 -1.84
N ALA A 46 -8.40 2.24 -3.15
CA ALA A 46 -7.64 3.27 -3.86
C ALA A 46 -8.04 4.65 -3.37
N VAL A 47 -7.10 5.58 -3.29
CA VAL A 47 -7.37 6.95 -2.83
C VAL A 47 -7.28 7.98 -3.95
N ASN A 48 -7.80 9.17 -3.71
CA ASN A 48 -7.75 10.29 -4.66
C ASN A 48 -6.36 10.95 -4.79
N LYS A 49 -5.36 10.43 -4.07
CA LYS A 49 -3.94 10.81 -4.20
C LYS A 49 -3.20 9.75 -4.98
N GLY A 50 -2.31 10.16 -5.87
CA GLY A 50 -1.64 9.21 -6.76
C GLY A 50 -0.41 9.77 -7.42
N ILE A 51 0.04 9.08 -8.45
CA ILE A 51 1.14 9.50 -9.32
C ILE A 51 0.59 9.64 -10.74
N MET A 52 0.92 10.75 -11.38
CA MET A 52 0.58 11.05 -12.76
C MET A 52 1.85 11.16 -13.61
N ALA A 53 1.81 10.62 -14.82
CA ALA A 53 2.89 10.81 -15.79
C ALA A 53 2.37 11.06 -17.19
N GLU A 54 3.12 11.86 -17.92
CA GLU A 54 3.08 11.88 -19.37
C GLU A 54 4.17 10.97 -19.93
N ILE A 55 3.81 10.11 -20.89
CA ILE A 55 4.68 9.09 -21.47
C ILE A 55 4.54 9.12 -22.99
N LYS A 56 5.69 9.09 -23.70
CA LYS A 56 5.73 9.06 -25.15
C LYS A 56 6.82 8.11 -25.65
N PRO A 57 6.53 7.18 -26.57
CA PRO A 57 7.57 6.42 -27.27
C PRO A 57 8.57 7.36 -27.96
N ASN A 58 9.87 7.07 -27.85
CA ASN A 58 10.93 7.92 -28.35
C ASN A 58 11.71 7.34 -29.56
N GLY A 59 11.29 6.17 -30.05
CA GLY A 59 11.90 5.52 -31.20
C GLY A 59 13.26 4.88 -30.94
N THR A 60 13.69 4.79 -29.68
CA THR A 60 14.98 4.19 -29.28
C THR A 60 14.76 2.94 -28.44
N ASP A 61 15.82 2.36 -27.87
CA ASP A 61 15.79 1.29 -26.88
C ASP A 61 16.08 1.80 -25.44
N LYS A 62 16.02 3.12 -25.23
CA LYS A 62 16.31 3.77 -23.96
C LYS A 62 15.09 4.39 -23.33
N VAL A 63 15.01 4.29 -22.00
CA VAL A 63 14.05 5.00 -21.17
C VAL A 63 14.71 6.27 -20.64
N CYS A 64 14.07 7.41 -20.91
CA CYS A 64 14.46 8.72 -20.41
C CYS A 64 13.39 9.22 -19.46
N ALA A 65 13.67 9.24 -18.15
CA ALA A 65 12.71 9.52 -17.11
C ALA A 65 13.12 10.75 -16.28
N TYR A 66 12.17 11.66 -16.08
CA TYR A 66 12.32 12.83 -15.22
C TYR A 66 11.32 12.78 -14.05
N SER A 67 11.83 12.66 -12.84
CA SER A 67 11.06 12.83 -11.60
C SER A 67 10.95 14.32 -11.29
N ILE A 68 9.73 14.87 -11.36
CA ILE A 68 9.49 16.30 -11.13
C ILE A 68 9.70 16.63 -9.64
N ASP A 69 9.29 15.75 -8.75
CA ASP A 69 9.35 15.96 -7.29
C ASP A 69 10.79 15.90 -6.78
N GLU A 70 11.58 14.93 -7.27
CA GLU A 70 12.99 14.78 -6.92
C GLU A 70 13.91 15.73 -7.74
N LYS A 71 13.37 16.36 -8.79
CA LYS A 71 14.14 17.18 -9.77
C LYS A 71 15.33 16.42 -10.35
N ASP A 72 15.12 15.14 -10.60
CA ASP A 72 16.16 14.20 -11.02
C ASP A 72 15.81 13.55 -12.35
N TYR A 73 16.83 13.36 -13.20
CA TYR A 73 16.74 12.77 -14.53
C TYR A 73 17.60 11.51 -14.60
N VAL A 74 17.02 10.44 -15.08
CA VAL A 74 17.70 9.16 -15.27
C VAL A 74 17.45 8.63 -16.68
N GLU A 75 18.49 8.10 -17.30
CA GLU A 75 18.45 7.35 -18.55
C GLU A 75 18.98 5.93 -18.32
N PHE A 76 18.30 4.93 -18.87
CA PHE A 76 18.77 3.55 -18.88
C PHE A 76 18.30 2.80 -20.13
N GLY A 77 19.09 1.81 -20.54
CA GLY A 77 18.77 0.94 -21.66
C GLY A 77 17.86 -0.22 -21.24
N LEU A 78 16.91 -0.60 -22.10
CA LEU A 78 16.01 -1.73 -21.85
C LEU A 78 16.72 -3.09 -21.79
N LYS A 79 17.95 -3.17 -22.31
CA LYS A 79 18.80 -4.38 -22.31
C LYS A 79 19.86 -4.39 -21.20
N GLU A 80 20.00 -3.30 -20.44
CA GLU A 80 20.93 -3.25 -19.32
C GLU A 80 20.60 -4.32 -18.28
N GLU A 81 21.64 -4.93 -17.69
CA GLU A 81 21.49 -5.95 -16.65
C GLU A 81 21.27 -5.33 -15.28
N ASP A 82 21.97 -4.22 -15.01
CA ASP A 82 21.93 -3.54 -13.72
C ASP A 82 20.87 -2.45 -13.66
N ALA A 83 20.13 -2.41 -12.57
CA ALA A 83 19.16 -1.36 -12.30
C ALA A 83 19.85 0.00 -12.06
N PRO A 84 19.20 1.13 -12.42
CA PRO A 84 19.69 2.46 -12.12
C PRO A 84 19.96 2.68 -10.62
N ARG A 85 20.89 3.59 -10.30
CA ARG A 85 21.24 3.89 -8.90
C ARG A 85 20.14 4.64 -8.15
N ALA A 86 19.40 5.51 -8.84
CA ALA A 86 18.30 6.26 -8.24
C ALA A 86 17.19 5.31 -7.80
N SER A 87 16.79 5.39 -6.54
CA SER A 87 15.81 4.46 -5.94
C SER A 87 14.47 4.45 -6.70
N TRP A 88 13.96 5.62 -7.08
CA TRP A 88 12.72 5.74 -7.83
C TRP A 88 12.81 5.13 -9.24
N ALA A 89 13.98 5.19 -9.88
CA ALA A 89 14.16 4.66 -11.23
C ALA A 89 14.22 3.12 -11.26
N LYS A 90 14.57 2.46 -10.14
CA LYS A 90 14.51 0.99 -10.01
C LYS A 90 13.13 0.44 -10.24
N TYR A 91 12.10 1.14 -9.78
CA TYR A 91 10.70 0.75 -10.00
C TYR A 91 10.32 0.78 -11.48
N ILE A 92 10.71 1.85 -12.21
CA ILE A 92 10.46 1.95 -13.65
C ILE A 92 11.21 0.86 -14.41
N PHE A 93 12.48 0.67 -14.08
CA PHE A 93 13.34 -0.37 -14.66
C PHE A 93 12.74 -1.76 -14.45
N GLY A 94 12.37 -2.09 -13.20
CA GLY A 94 11.78 -3.37 -12.84
C GLY A 94 10.47 -3.63 -13.59
N VAL A 95 9.58 -2.64 -13.67
CA VAL A 95 8.33 -2.76 -14.44
C VAL A 95 8.62 -3.03 -15.92
N CYS A 96 9.57 -2.33 -16.54
CA CYS A 96 9.96 -2.60 -17.93
C CYS A 96 10.43 -4.05 -18.11
N ARG A 97 11.27 -4.54 -17.20
CA ARG A 97 11.80 -5.92 -17.23
C ARG A 97 10.71 -6.96 -17.03
N GLU A 98 9.81 -6.74 -16.09
CA GLU A 98 8.71 -7.67 -15.80
C GLU A 98 7.65 -7.68 -16.92
N MET A 99 7.40 -6.54 -17.59
CA MET A 99 6.53 -6.48 -18.77
C MET A 99 7.15 -7.23 -19.97
N ILE A 100 8.46 -7.06 -20.19
CA ILE A 100 9.18 -7.81 -21.24
C ILE A 100 9.11 -9.33 -20.99
N LYS A 101 9.29 -9.78 -19.74
CA LYS A 101 9.15 -11.21 -19.38
C LYS A 101 7.75 -11.77 -19.69
N ARG A 102 6.72 -10.91 -19.68
CA ARG A 102 5.33 -11.26 -20.06
C ARG A 102 5.02 -11.10 -21.53
N GLY A 103 6.06 -10.91 -22.36
CA GLY A 103 5.93 -10.87 -23.82
C GLY A 103 5.51 -9.53 -24.39
N VAL A 104 5.53 -8.46 -23.60
CA VAL A 104 5.31 -7.09 -24.12
C VAL A 104 6.59 -6.61 -24.77
N ASP A 105 6.52 -6.18 -26.04
CA ASP A 105 7.65 -5.64 -26.79
C ASP A 105 7.92 -4.16 -26.42
N VAL A 106 8.32 -3.95 -25.15
CA VAL A 106 8.59 -2.61 -24.62
C VAL A 106 9.68 -1.93 -25.45
N LYS A 107 9.40 -0.72 -25.92
CA LYS A 107 10.34 0.16 -26.61
C LYS A 107 10.76 1.31 -25.71
N GLY A 108 11.79 2.04 -26.12
CA GLY A 108 12.21 3.24 -25.42
C GLY A 108 11.13 4.32 -25.38
N PHE A 109 11.10 5.05 -24.30
CA PHE A 109 10.13 6.12 -24.09
C PHE A 109 10.70 7.25 -23.23
N ASN A 110 10.12 8.42 -23.42
CA ASN A 110 10.34 9.58 -22.57
C ASN A 110 9.20 9.67 -21.56
N THR A 111 9.48 10.04 -20.32
CA THR A 111 8.46 10.24 -19.29
C THR A 111 8.84 11.34 -18.31
N ALA A 112 7.85 12.18 -17.94
CA ALA A 112 7.94 13.05 -16.77
C ALA A 112 6.77 12.72 -15.84
N PHE A 113 7.02 12.67 -14.54
CA PHE A 113 6.01 12.28 -13.56
C PHE A 113 6.13 13.05 -12.25
N ALA A 114 5.00 13.17 -11.57
CA ALA A 114 4.90 13.70 -10.22
C ALA A 114 3.85 12.94 -9.41
N GLY A 115 3.94 13.04 -8.09
CA GLY A 115 3.01 12.43 -7.15
C GLY A 115 2.49 13.43 -6.11
N ASP A 116 1.24 13.24 -5.69
CA ASP A 116 0.68 13.88 -4.50
C ASP A 116 0.40 12.86 -3.38
N VAL A 117 0.91 11.64 -3.54
CA VAL A 117 1.01 10.65 -2.45
C VAL A 117 2.14 11.11 -1.54
N PRO A 118 1.86 11.48 -0.28
CA PRO A 118 2.90 11.93 0.63
C PRO A 118 3.91 10.80 0.88
N LEU A 119 5.19 11.09 0.66
CA LEU A 119 6.27 10.13 0.92
C LEU A 119 6.29 9.72 2.39
N GLY A 120 6.45 8.43 2.65
CA GLY A 120 6.48 7.89 4.01
C GLY A 120 5.14 7.93 4.76
N ALA A 121 4.02 8.21 4.08
CA ALA A 121 2.69 8.24 4.70
C ALA A 121 1.99 6.87 4.76
N GLY A 122 2.65 5.79 4.35
CA GLY A 122 2.03 4.45 4.32
C GLY A 122 0.95 4.28 3.24
N MET A 123 0.82 5.23 2.30
CA MET A 123 -0.17 5.19 1.20
C MET A 123 0.36 4.51 -0.08
N SER A 124 1.50 3.84 -0.01
CA SER A 124 2.09 3.05 -1.10
C SER A 124 2.35 3.82 -2.40
N SER A 125 3.25 4.81 -2.34
CA SER A 125 3.71 5.53 -3.53
C SER A 125 4.46 4.63 -4.53
N SER A 126 5.15 3.58 -4.05
CA SER A 126 5.82 2.58 -4.89
C SER A 126 4.81 1.84 -5.78
N ALA A 127 3.77 1.26 -5.20
CA ALA A 127 2.72 0.56 -5.96
C ALA A 127 1.99 1.49 -6.95
N ALA A 128 1.76 2.76 -6.57
CA ALA A 128 1.21 3.75 -7.50
C ALA A 128 2.14 4.00 -8.69
N LEU A 129 3.45 4.09 -8.45
CA LEU A 129 4.47 4.27 -9.50
C LEU A 129 4.52 3.05 -10.43
N GLU A 130 4.63 1.86 -9.87
CA GLU A 130 4.70 0.58 -10.59
C GLU A 130 3.46 0.33 -11.43
N SER A 131 2.28 0.39 -10.80
CA SER A 131 0.99 0.11 -11.46
C SER A 131 0.73 1.08 -12.60
N ARG A 132 1.13 2.33 -12.48
CA ARG A 132 1.00 3.32 -13.54
C ARG A 132 1.87 2.96 -14.74
N PHE A 133 3.16 2.61 -14.53
CA PHE A 133 4.02 2.22 -15.64
C PHE A 133 3.58 0.89 -16.24
N ALA A 134 3.20 -0.10 -15.45
CA ALA A 134 2.67 -1.36 -15.95
C ALA A 134 1.45 -1.15 -16.84
N TYR A 135 0.48 -0.32 -16.40
CA TYR A 135 -0.70 0.04 -17.17
C TYR A 135 -0.32 0.78 -18.46
N ALA A 136 0.55 1.79 -18.39
CA ALA A 136 0.97 2.59 -19.54
C ALA A 136 1.72 1.77 -20.58
N LEU A 137 2.65 0.89 -20.17
CA LEU A 137 3.41 0.05 -21.09
C LEU A 137 2.52 -1.01 -21.75
N ASN A 138 1.51 -1.51 -21.05
CA ASN A 138 0.50 -2.42 -21.63
C ASN A 138 -0.33 -1.71 -22.70
N ASP A 139 -0.75 -0.46 -22.46
CA ASP A 139 -1.50 0.34 -23.44
C ASP A 139 -0.63 0.72 -24.65
N LEU A 140 0.61 1.17 -24.43
CA LEU A 140 1.49 1.71 -25.48
C LEU A 140 2.16 0.63 -26.34
N PHE A 141 2.50 -0.53 -25.75
CA PHE A 141 3.34 -1.56 -26.39
C PHE A 141 2.75 -2.96 -26.31
N GLY A 142 1.72 -3.20 -25.51
CA GLY A 142 1.13 -4.51 -25.26
C GLY A 142 -0.25 -4.72 -25.87
N ASP A 143 -0.82 -3.75 -26.59
CA ASP A 143 -2.19 -3.80 -27.12
C ASP A 143 -3.24 -4.17 -26.04
N ASN A 144 -2.96 -3.81 -24.78
CA ASN A 144 -3.77 -4.15 -23.59
C ASN A 144 -3.99 -5.67 -23.39
N LYS A 145 -3.05 -6.51 -23.81
CA LYS A 145 -3.15 -7.98 -23.70
C LYS A 145 -2.81 -8.54 -22.33
N VAL A 146 -2.05 -7.79 -21.52
CA VAL A 146 -1.74 -8.18 -20.15
C VAL A 146 -2.95 -7.83 -19.28
N ASP A 147 -3.53 -8.82 -18.63
CA ASP A 147 -4.70 -8.60 -17.79
C ASP A 147 -4.35 -7.84 -16.48
N LYS A 148 -5.37 -7.34 -15.79
CA LYS A 148 -5.20 -6.53 -14.58
C LYS A 148 -4.50 -7.29 -13.43
N PHE A 149 -4.72 -8.61 -13.30
CA PHE A 149 -4.07 -9.41 -12.27
C PHE A 149 -2.56 -9.50 -12.54
N GLU A 150 -2.20 -9.73 -13.79
CA GLU A 150 -0.80 -9.75 -14.20
C GLU A 150 -0.14 -8.37 -14.06
N LEU A 151 -0.86 -7.26 -14.31
CA LEU A 151 -0.33 -5.91 -14.05
C LEU A 151 -0.03 -5.69 -12.56
N ALA A 152 -0.89 -6.18 -11.65
CA ALA A 152 -0.60 -6.12 -10.22
C ALA A 152 0.62 -6.98 -9.84
N LYS A 153 0.74 -8.18 -10.42
CA LYS A 153 1.91 -9.06 -10.21
C LYS A 153 3.21 -8.47 -10.79
N VAL A 154 3.14 -7.67 -11.86
CA VAL A 154 4.32 -6.92 -12.38
C VAL A 154 4.89 -6.01 -11.29
N GLY A 155 4.05 -5.24 -10.61
CA GLY A 155 4.48 -4.38 -9.51
C GLY A 155 5.09 -5.20 -8.36
N GLN A 156 4.41 -6.23 -7.89
CA GLN A 156 4.93 -7.10 -6.82
C GLN A 156 6.28 -7.73 -7.19
N ALA A 157 6.41 -8.25 -8.43
CA ALA A 157 7.66 -8.83 -8.91
C ALA A 157 8.78 -7.78 -9.03
N THR A 158 8.42 -6.52 -9.31
CA THR A 158 9.36 -5.39 -9.30
C THR A 158 9.92 -5.14 -7.91
N GLU A 159 9.07 -5.09 -6.89
CA GLU A 159 9.51 -4.95 -5.48
C GLU A 159 10.46 -6.09 -5.08
N HIS A 160 10.10 -7.34 -5.39
CA HIS A 160 10.88 -8.52 -5.01
C HIS A 160 12.23 -8.58 -5.72
N ASN A 161 12.24 -8.40 -7.04
CA ASN A 161 13.41 -8.70 -7.87
C ASN A 161 14.39 -7.52 -8.04
N TYR A 162 13.93 -6.27 -7.89
CA TYR A 162 14.73 -5.10 -8.21
C TYR A 162 14.86 -4.09 -7.06
N VAL A 163 13.96 -4.14 -6.09
CA VAL A 163 13.94 -3.23 -4.92
C VAL A 163 14.39 -3.95 -3.65
N GLY A 164 14.04 -5.24 -3.50
CA GLY A 164 14.43 -6.06 -2.34
C GLY A 164 13.44 -6.03 -1.18
N VAL A 165 12.18 -5.68 -1.45
CA VAL A 165 11.08 -5.73 -0.47
C VAL A 165 10.19 -6.93 -0.79
N ASN A 166 10.09 -7.89 0.14
CA ASN A 166 9.26 -9.10 0.00
C ASN A 166 7.81 -8.81 0.41
N CYS A 167 7.18 -7.84 -0.25
CA CYS A 167 5.79 -7.46 0.00
C CYS A 167 4.77 -8.52 -0.46
N GLY A 168 3.54 -8.43 0.07
CA GLY A 168 2.37 -9.10 -0.52
C GLY A 168 1.86 -8.37 -1.77
N ILE A 169 0.66 -8.72 -2.24
CA ILE A 169 0.09 -8.17 -3.48
C ILE A 169 -0.88 -7.01 -3.23
N MET A 170 -1.25 -6.74 -1.98
CA MET A 170 -2.32 -5.81 -1.60
C MET A 170 -2.20 -4.44 -2.26
N ASP A 171 -1.02 -3.86 -2.22
CA ASP A 171 -0.78 -2.47 -2.61
C ASP A 171 -0.96 -2.27 -4.12
N GLN A 172 -0.34 -3.13 -4.91
CA GLN A 172 -0.44 -3.11 -6.36
C GLN A 172 -1.85 -3.48 -6.82
N PHE A 173 -2.48 -4.45 -6.12
CA PHE A 173 -3.86 -4.83 -6.41
C PHE A 173 -4.81 -3.66 -6.21
N ALA A 174 -4.74 -2.97 -5.07
CA ALA A 174 -5.57 -1.80 -4.79
C ALA A 174 -5.35 -0.67 -5.81
N SER A 175 -4.10 -0.41 -6.20
CA SER A 175 -3.75 0.60 -7.20
C SER A 175 -4.30 0.27 -8.60
N VAL A 176 -4.36 -1.01 -8.99
CA VAL A 176 -4.86 -1.44 -10.30
C VAL A 176 -6.38 -1.57 -10.32
N PHE A 177 -6.96 -2.19 -9.28
CA PHE A 177 -8.38 -2.56 -9.23
C PHE A 177 -9.28 -1.55 -8.53
N GLY A 178 -8.74 -0.44 -8.01
CA GLY A 178 -9.50 0.58 -7.31
C GLY A 178 -10.77 0.98 -8.03
N LYS A 179 -11.85 1.20 -7.26
CA LYS A 179 -13.15 1.66 -7.73
C LYS A 179 -13.67 2.75 -6.80
N ALA A 180 -14.02 3.89 -7.36
CA ALA A 180 -14.52 5.03 -6.60
C ALA A 180 -15.68 4.63 -5.67
N GLY A 181 -15.58 5.06 -4.42
CA GLY A 181 -16.59 4.78 -3.39
C GLY A 181 -16.70 3.31 -2.96
N SER A 182 -15.69 2.47 -3.21
CA SER A 182 -15.69 1.06 -2.82
C SER A 182 -14.35 0.61 -2.26
N LEU A 183 -14.38 -0.13 -1.16
CA LEU A 183 -13.25 -0.91 -0.69
C LEU A 183 -13.24 -2.28 -1.38
N ILE A 184 -12.11 -2.97 -1.32
CA ILE A 184 -11.91 -4.28 -1.95
C ILE A 184 -11.55 -5.30 -0.88
N ARG A 185 -12.42 -6.28 -0.61
CA ARG A 185 -11.97 -7.48 0.08
C ARG A 185 -11.25 -8.36 -0.94
N LEU A 186 -9.95 -8.51 -0.77
CA LEU A 186 -9.12 -9.40 -1.59
C LEU A 186 -8.76 -10.63 -0.77
N ASP A 187 -8.97 -11.80 -1.33
CA ASP A 187 -8.36 -13.05 -0.92
C ASP A 187 -6.99 -13.16 -1.56
N CYS A 188 -5.91 -13.01 -0.78
CA CYS A 188 -4.55 -12.99 -1.32
C CYS A 188 -4.05 -14.38 -1.79
N ARG A 189 -4.77 -15.46 -1.51
CA ARG A 189 -4.47 -16.81 -2.00
C ARG A 189 -5.06 -17.04 -3.40
N SER A 190 -6.38 -16.88 -3.52
CA SER A 190 -7.10 -17.17 -4.77
C SER A 190 -7.11 -16.00 -5.74
N LEU A 191 -6.80 -14.79 -5.26
CA LEU A 191 -6.99 -13.50 -5.92
C LEU A 191 -8.46 -13.19 -6.24
N GLU A 192 -9.40 -13.92 -5.66
CA GLU A 192 -10.80 -13.55 -5.71
C GLU A 192 -11.04 -12.28 -4.90
N TYR A 193 -11.86 -11.40 -5.43
CA TYR A 193 -12.14 -10.12 -4.78
C TYR A 193 -13.60 -9.72 -4.89
N GLN A 194 -14.03 -8.89 -3.93
CA GLN A 194 -15.36 -8.33 -3.89
C GLN A 194 -15.29 -6.84 -3.53
N TYR A 195 -16.08 -6.04 -4.24
CA TYR A 195 -16.24 -4.62 -3.89
C TYR A 195 -17.30 -4.44 -2.81
N PHE A 196 -16.95 -3.65 -1.81
CA PHE A 196 -17.83 -3.22 -0.73
C PHE A 196 -18.06 -1.72 -0.87
N PRO A 197 -19.31 -1.26 -1.11
CA PRO A 197 -19.61 0.15 -1.10
C PRO A 197 -19.17 0.80 0.23
N PHE A 198 -18.40 1.85 0.15
CA PHE A 198 -17.93 2.59 1.32
C PHE A 198 -18.37 4.05 1.22
N LYS A 199 -19.52 4.33 1.84
CA LYS A 199 -20.10 5.68 1.94
C LYS A 199 -20.52 5.89 3.38
N PRO A 200 -19.57 6.11 4.30
CA PRO A 200 -19.86 6.20 5.72
C PRO A 200 -20.63 7.48 6.01
N GLN A 201 -21.97 7.37 6.13
CA GLN A 201 -22.81 8.51 6.49
C GLN A 201 -22.56 8.92 7.94
N GLY A 202 -22.26 10.21 8.15
CA GLY A 202 -21.95 10.75 9.47
C GLY A 202 -20.52 10.47 9.96
N TYR A 203 -19.65 9.88 9.10
CA TYR A 203 -18.25 9.63 9.40
C TYR A 203 -17.32 10.15 8.32
N LYS A 204 -16.14 10.54 8.72
CA LYS A 204 -15.00 10.83 7.84
C LYS A 204 -13.89 9.80 8.07
N LEU A 205 -13.17 9.48 6.99
CA LEU A 205 -11.93 8.72 7.07
C LEU A 205 -10.77 9.69 6.90
N VAL A 206 -9.88 9.76 7.89
CA VAL A 206 -8.76 10.70 7.90
C VAL A 206 -7.46 10.01 8.29
N LEU A 207 -6.37 10.41 7.63
CA LEU A 207 -5.02 9.96 7.97
C LEU A 207 -4.29 11.05 8.73
N LEU A 208 -3.61 10.68 9.81
CA LEU A 208 -2.66 11.52 10.52
C LEU A 208 -1.25 10.97 10.32
N ASN A 209 -0.41 11.71 9.56
CA ASN A 209 0.96 11.32 9.30
C ASN A 209 1.88 11.82 10.40
N THR A 210 2.57 10.91 11.05
CA THR A 210 3.56 11.19 12.10
C THR A 210 4.76 12.01 11.60
N CYS A 211 4.98 12.06 10.28
CA CYS A 211 6.20 12.62 9.69
C CYS A 211 7.50 11.99 10.24
N VAL A 212 7.42 10.75 10.72
CA VAL A 212 8.58 9.92 11.03
C VAL A 212 9.07 9.31 9.72
N LYS A 213 10.33 9.56 9.40
CA LYS A 213 10.96 8.95 8.21
C LYS A 213 11.24 7.48 8.50
N HIS A 214 10.76 6.61 7.65
CA HIS A 214 11.07 5.18 7.66
C HIS A 214 11.26 4.68 6.23
N GLU A 215 12.11 3.67 6.09
CA GLU A 215 12.31 2.94 4.83
C GLU A 215 12.01 1.46 5.11
N LEU A 216 11.21 0.82 4.26
CA LEU A 216 10.93 -0.62 4.41
C LEU A 216 12.13 -1.46 3.94
N VAL A 217 12.90 -0.95 2.98
CA VAL A 217 14.14 -1.59 2.52
C VAL A 217 15.15 -1.63 3.67
N GLY A 218 15.62 -2.85 4.02
CA GLY A 218 16.55 -3.04 5.14
C GLY A 218 15.94 -2.91 6.53
N SER A 219 14.63 -2.67 6.64
CA SER A 219 13.91 -2.64 7.91
C SER A 219 13.57 -4.05 8.42
N PRO A 220 13.06 -4.17 9.66
CA PRO A 220 12.55 -5.44 10.19
C PRO A 220 11.32 -6.00 9.45
N TYR A 221 10.82 -5.36 8.40
CA TYR A 221 9.65 -5.80 7.63
C TYR A 221 9.82 -7.24 7.11
N ASN A 222 10.94 -7.53 6.42
CA ASN A 222 11.20 -8.87 5.89
C ASN A 222 11.30 -9.91 7.00
N GLU A 223 11.82 -9.55 8.18
CA GLU A 223 11.87 -10.45 9.34
C GLU A 223 10.47 -10.82 9.86
N ARG A 224 9.49 -9.94 9.76
CA ARG A 224 8.09 -10.24 10.13
C ARG A 224 7.53 -11.34 9.23
N ARG A 225 7.78 -11.29 7.94
CA ARG A 225 7.39 -12.34 6.99
C ARG A 225 8.08 -13.67 7.32
N LEU A 226 9.41 -13.66 7.49
CA LEU A 226 10.16 -14.86 7.85
C LEU A 226 9.68 -15.49 9.18
N SER A 227 9.31 -14.66 10.16
CA SER A 227 8.72 -15.11 11.43
C SER A 227 7.42 -15.90 11.20
N CYS A 228 6.53 -15.39 10.34
CA CYS A 228 5.29 -16.08 9.99
C CYS A 228 5.55 -17.41 9.25
N GLU A 229 6.47 -17.40 8.29
CA GLU A 229 6.86 -18.60 7.53
C GLU A 229 7.41 -19.69 8.45
N ARG A 230 8.30 -19.33 9.40
CA ARG A 230 8.82 -20.28 10.40
C ARG A 230 7.72 -20.93 11.24
N VAL A 231 6.76 -20.14 11.71
CA VAL A 231 5.64 -20.68 12.51
C VAL A 231 4.74 -21.58 11.67
N ALA A 232 4.43 -21.18 10.45
CA ALA A 232 3.63 -22.00 9.54
C ALA A 232 4.26 -23.38 9.30
N GLU A 233 5.59 -23.43 9.10
CA GLU A 233 6.32 -24.71 8.95
C GLU A 233 6.28 -25.58 10.22
N VAL A 234 6.38 -24.99 11.41
CA VAL A 234 6.28 -25.75 12.67
C VAL A 234 4.86 -26.31 12.85
N ILE A 235 3.81 -25.50 12.55
CA ILE A 235 2.43 -25.98 12.62
C ILE A 235 2.20 -27.09 11.58
N LYS A 236 2.69 -26.93 10.35
CA LYS A 236 2.55 -27.88 9.24
C LYS A 236 3.13 -29.25 9.58
N ALA A 237 4.16 -29.34 10.40
CA ALA A 237 4.73 -30.61 10.83
C ALA A 237 3.72 -31.50 11.60
N LYS A 238 2.71 -30.88 12.25
CA LYS A 238 1.63 -31.59 12.96
C LYS A 238 0.30 -31.54 12.17
N HIS A 239 0.09 -30.51 11.38
CA HIS A 239 -1.11 -30.24 10.60
C HIS A 239 -0.74 -30.03 9.13
N PRO A 240 -0.56 -31.12 8.33
CA PRO A 240 -0.03 -31.06 6.97
C PRO A 240 -0.87 -30.23 5.99
N GLU A 241 -2.14 -29.96 6.31
CA GLU A 241 -3.04 -29.10 5.55
C GLU A 241 -2.72 -27.60 5.66
N VAL A 242 -1.90 -27.18 6.64
CA VAL A 242 -1.52 -25.78 6.85
C VAL A 242 -0.41 -25.40 5.87
N GLU A 243 -0.71 -24.51 4.95
CA GLU A 243 0.25 -23.95 3.99
C GLU A 243 0.79 -22.58 4.43
N SER A 244 -0.02 -21.83 5.20
CA SER A 244 0.30 -20.51 5.71
C SER A 244 -0.49 -20.24 6.99
N LEU A 245 -0.21 -19.12 7.69
CA LEU A 245 -0.93 -18.77 8.92
C LEU A 245 -2.43 -18.51 8.70
N ARG A 246 -2.88 -18.30 7.46
CA ARG A 246 -4.31 -18.25 7.14
C ARG A 246 -5.04 -19.55 7.47
N ASP A 247 -4.37 -20.70 7.36
CA ASP A 247 -4.95 -22.02 7.57
C ASP A 247 -4.92 -22.43 9.04
N ALA A 248 -4.10 -21.72 9.84
CA ALA A 248 -3.93 -22.00 11.24
C ALA A 248 -5.06 -21.42 12.10
N CYS A 249 -5.36 -22.08 13.20
CA CYS A 249 -6.21 -21.57 14.27
C CYS A 249 -5.41 -21.41 15.58
N PHE A 250 -6.02 -20.78 16.57
CA PHE A 250 -5.37 -20.56 17.87
C PHE A 250 -5.01 -21.87 18.57
N GLU A 251 -5.84 -22.91 18.44
CA GLU A 251 -5.60 -24.23 19.00
C GLU A 251 -4.34 -24.87 18.44
N MET A 252 -4.14 -24.82 17.12
CA MET A 252 -2.92 -25.32 16.46
C MET A 252 -1.67 -24.54 16.90
N LEU A 253 -1.81 -23.22 17.07
CA LEU A 253 -0.71 -22.37 17.55
C LEU A 253 -0.33 -22.71 18.99
N GLU A 254 -1.30 -22.94 19.89
CA GLU A 254 -1.05 -23.34 21.28
C GLU A 254 -0.35 -24.71 21.37
N GLU A 255 -0.69 -25.68 20.50
CA GLU A 255 -0.07 -26.99 20.46
C GLU A 255 1.45 -26.94 20.18
N VAL A 256 1.90 -25.94 19.45
CA VAL A 256 3.32 -25.78 19.05
C VAL A 256 4.05 -24.71 19.85
N LYS A 257 3.39 -24.05 20.79
CA LYS A 257 3.92 -22.90 21.54
C LYS A 257 5.30 -23.14 22.17
N ALA A 258 5.51 -24.32 22.73
CA ALA A 258 6.78 -24.69 23.38
C ALA A 258 7.96 -24.86 22.38
N GLU A 259 7.66 -24.97 21.09
CA GLU A 259 8.63 -25.14 20.01
C GLU A 259 8.99 -23.79 19.35
N LEU A 260 8.26 -22.72 19.69
CA LEU A 260 8.38 -21.39 19.10
C LEU A 260 9.15 -20.44 20.01
N LYS A 261 9.82 -19.45 19.38
CA LYS A 261 10.27 -18.27 20.11
C LYS A 261 9.07 -17.44 20.54
N PRO A 262 9.12 -16.77 21.72
CA PRO A 262 8.01 -15.94 22.20
C PRO A 262 7.53 -14.89 21.17
N GLU A 263 8.47 -14.23 20.49
CA GLU A 263 8.17 -13.25 19.47
C GLU A 263 7.48 -13.86 18.23
N ASP A 264 7.91 -15.04 17.77
CA ASP A 264 7.30 -15.74 16.64
C ASP A 264 5.86 -16.18 16.98
N TYR A 265 5.64 -16.67 18.21
CA TYR A 265 4.30 -17.00 18.71
C TYR A 265 3.39 -15.78 18.73
N SER A 266 3.83 -14.63 19.29
CA SER A 266 3.03 -13.42 19.38
C SER A 266 2.67 -12.89 17.99
N ARG A 267 3.61 -12.90 17.05
CA ARG A 267 3.40 -12.48 15.67
C ARG A 267 2.39 -13.38 14.94
N ALA A 268 2.51 -14.69 15.08
CA ALA A 268 1.56 -15.63 14.49
C ALA A 268 0.15 -15.46 15.07
N LYS A 269 0.04 -15.25 16.38
CA LYS A 269 -1.22 -14.98 17.07
C LYS A 269 -1.92 -13.75 16.49
N TYR A 270 -1.16 -12.66 16.26
CA TYR A 270 -1.70 -11.46 15.61
C TYR A 270 -2.27 -11.79 14.23
N VAL A 271 -1.48 -12.46 13.35
CA VAL A 271 -1.89 -12.73 11.97
C VAL A 271 -3.13 -13.63 11.91
N ILE A 272 -3.17 -14.71 12.69
CA ILE A 272 -4.33 -15.61 12.77
C ILE A 272 -5.59 -14.83 13.17
N GLY A 273 -5.48 -13.95 14.17
CA GLY A 273 -6.60 -13.09 14.60
C GLY A 273 -6.98 -12.05 13.53
N GLU A 274 -6.00 -11.47 12.84
CA GLU A 274 -6.25 -10.43 11.84
C GLU A 274 -6.99 -10.96 10.61
N VAL A 275 -6.68 -12.18 10.16
CA VAL A 275 -7.43 -12.85 9.08
C VAL A 275 -8.93 -12.91 9.38
N VAL A 276 -9.30 -13.23 10.62
CA VAL A 276 -10.69 -13.28 11.06
C VAL A 276 -11.27 -11.87 11.17
N ARG A 277 -10.53 -10.91 11.73
CA ARG A 277 -10.99 -9.52 11.89
C ARG A 277 -11.38 -8.87 10.57
N VAL A 278 -10.68 -9.17 9.46
CA VAL A 278 -11.06 -8.66 8.13
C VAL A 278 -12.49 -9.09 7.76
N LEU A 279 -12.82 -10.37 7.97
CA LEU A 279 -14.16 -10.90 7.67
C LEU A 279 -15.23 -10.29 8.57
N ASP A 280 -14.94 -10.13 9.87
CA ASP A 280 -15.82 -9.46 10.82
C ASP A 280 -16.13 -8.01 10.39
N VAL A 281 -15.10 -7.27 9.94
CA VAL A 281 -15.26 -5.88 9.47
C VAL A 281 -16.05 -5.83 8.17
N CYS A 282 -15.87 -6.77 7.25
CA CYS A 282 -16.69 -6.85 6.05
C CYS A 282 -18.17 -7.03 6.39
N ALA A 283 -18.50 -7.95 7.31
CA ALA A 283 -19.87 -8.19 7.76
C ALA A 283 -20.46 -6.97 8.51
N ALA A 284 -19.67 -6.33 9.37
CA ALA A 284 -20.09 -5.12 10.08
C ALA A 284 -20.37 -3.97 9.11
N LEU A 285 -19.52 -3.79 8.09
CA LEU A 285 -19.70 -2.75 7.08
C LEU A 285 -20.98 -2.98 6.25
N GLU A 286 -21.27 -4.22 5.85
CA GLU A 286 -22.52 -4.57 5.15
C GLU A 286 -23.75 -4.30 6.02
N ALA A 287 -23.64 -4.47 7.33
CA ALA A 287 -24.69 -4.15 8.30
C ALA A 287 -24.79 -2.65 8.65
N GLY A 288 -23.84 -1.82 8.18
CA GLY A 288 -23.75 -0.41 8.55
C GLY A 288 -23.29 -0.16 9.99
N ASP A 289 -22.70 -1.18 10.64
CA ASP A 289 -22.21 -1.13 12.03
C ASP A 289 -20.77 -0.57 12.09
N TYR A 290 -20.65 0.75 11.99
CA TYR A 290 -19.35 1.44 12.06
C TYR A 290 -18.71 1.40 13.46
N GLU A 291 -19.48 1.19 14.51
CA GLU A 291 -18.94 1.03 15.88
C GLU A 291 -18.14 -0.29 15.98
N THR A 292 -18.68 -1.39 15.44
CA THR A 292 -17.92 -2.66 15.36
C THR A 292 -16.69 -2.52 14.45
N VAL A 293 -16.79 -1.83 13.30
CA VAL A 293 -15.63 -1.53 12.44
C VAL A 293 -14.54 -0.83 13.25
N GLY A 294 -14.90 0.24 13.97
CA GLY A 294 -13.94 1.01 14.77
C GLY A 294 -13.29 0.20 15.89
N LYS A 295 -14.09 -0.61 16.61
CA LYS A 295 -13.57 -1.52 17.63
C LYS A 295 -12.52 -2.48 17.07
N LYS A 296 -12.80 -3.07 15.89
CA LYS A 296 -11.84 -3.96 15.21
C LYS A 296 -10.60 -3.24 14.75
N MET A 297 -10.68 -1.97 14.34
CA MET A 297 -9.51 -1.15 14.03
C MET A 297 -8.60 -0.99 15.26
N TYR A 298 -9.15 -0.74 16.45
CA TYR A 298 -8.38 -0.68 17.69
C TYR A 298 -7.75 -2.03 18.05
N GLU A 299 -8.50 -3.15 17.94
CA GLU A 299 -7.98 -4.49 18.16
C GLU A 299 -6.78 -4.77 17.26
N THR A 300 -6.86 -4.38 15.99
CA THR A 300 -5.75 -4.47 15.02
C THR A 300 -4.56 -3.62 15.45
N HIS A 301 -4.79 -2.36 15.87
CA HIS A 301 -3.70 -1.48 16.31
C HIS A 301 -2.93 -2.07 17.48
N PHE A 302 -3.63 -2.53 18.52
CA PHE A 302 -2.97 -3.13 19.68
C PHE A 302 -2.20 -4.39 19.33
N GLY A 303 -2.74 -5.21 18.42
CA GLY A 303 -2.02 -6.37 17.88
C GLY A 303 -0.75 -5.98 17.12
N LEU A 304 -0.83 -4.98 16.24
CA LEU A 304 0.32 -4.46 15.49
C LEU A 304 1.38 -3.85 16.40
N SER A 305 0.96 -3.13 17.44
CA SER A 305 1.87 -2.46 18.37
C SER A 305 2.51 -3.43 19.35
N LYS A 306 1.76 -4.37 19.94
CA LYS A 306 2.22 -5.21 21.07
C LYS A 306 2.63 -6.63 20.68
N ASP A 307 1.89 -7.26 19.75
CA ASP A 307 2.15 -8.65 19.37
C ASP A 307 3.06 -8.74 18.14
N TYR A 308 2.85 -7.84 17.14
CA TYR A 308 3.59 -7.85 15.89
C TYR A 308 4.79 -6.89 15.88
N GLU A 309 4.80 -5.92 16.76
CA GLU A 309 5.89 -4.96 17.01
C GLU A 309 6.32 -4.19 15.75
N VAL A 310 5.33 -3.63 15.04
CA VAL A 310 5.55 -2.80 13.84
C VAL A 310 5.08 -1.36 14.00
N SER A 311 4.51 -0.99 15.15
CA SER A 311 4.19 0.40 15.47
C SER A 311 5.43 1.18 15.92
N CYS A 312 5.25 2.46 16.19
CA CYS A 312 6.24 3.32 16.84
C CYS A 312 5.53 4.22 17.87
N GLU A 313 6.31 4.87 18.73
CA GLU A 313 5.78 5.71 19.82
C GLU A 313 4.84 6.80 19.27
N GLU A 314 5.19 7.42 18.15
CA GLU A 314 4.40 8.49 17.54
C GLU A 314 3.06 8.00 17.00
N LEU A 315 3.01 6.78 16.41
CA LEU A 315 1.77 6.16 15.95
C LEU A 315 0.88 5.78 17.13
N ASP A 316 1.46 5.13 18.16
CA ASP A 316 0.73 4.74 19.38
C ASP A 316 0.15 6.00 20.05
N PHE A 317 0.92 7.08 20.13
CA PHE A 317 0.47 8.36 20.73
C PHE A 317 -0.70 8.99 19.96
N LEU A 318 -0.71 8.95 18.63
CA LEU A 318 -1.84 9.44 17.84
C LEU A 318 -3.10 8.59 18.06
N VAL A 319 -2.96 7.27 18.25
CA VAL A 319 -4.07 6.39 18.58
C VAL A 319 -4.59 6.66 20.01
N ASP A 320 -3.70 6.92 20.97
CA ASP A 320 -4.09 7.31 22.33
C ASP A 320 -4.92 8.59 22.32
N ILE A 321 -4.51 9.60 21.53
CA ILE A 321 -5.29 10.85 21.36
C ILE A 321 -6.66 10.52 20.74
N ALA A 322 -6.73 9.64 19.74
CA ALA A 322 -8.00 9.26 19.13
C ALA A 322 -8.95 8.59 20.13
N ILE A 323 -8.42 7.74 21.02
CA ILE A 323 -9.20 7.11 22.10
C ILE A 323 -9.75 8.18 23.06
N ASP A 324 -8.88 9.10 23.51
CA ASP A 324 -9.25 10.16 24.45
C ASP A 324 -10.32 11.11 23.88
N CYS A 325 -10.29 11.35 22.55
CA CYS A 325 -11.28 12.15 21.83
C CYS A 325 -12.56 11.39 21.48
N GLY A 326 -12.68 10.09 21.80
CA GLY A 326 -13.85 9.27 21.47
C GLY A 326 -13.99 8.96 19.98
N VAL A 327 -12.89 8.94 19.23
CA VAL A 327 -12.87 8.54 17.81
C VAL A 327 -13.33 7.09 17.69
N THR A 328 -14.21 6.80 16.74
CA THR A 328 -14.84 5.47 16.60
C THR A 328 -13.81 4.37 16.34
N GLY A 329 -12.79 4.62 15.54
CA GLY A 329 -11.70 3.66 15.30
C GLY A 329 -10.43 4.33 14.82
N SER A 330 -9.29 3.86 15.32
CA SER A 330 -7.96 4.36 14.93
C SER A 330 -6.94 3.23 14.96
N ARG A 331 -6.00 3.22 14.00
CA ARG A 331 -4.87 2.29 13.95
C ARG A 331 -3.74 2.78 13.06
N MET A 332 -2.54 2.31 13.28
CA MET A 332 -1.46 2.47 12.31
C MET A 332 -1.83 1.80 10.98
N MET A 333 -1.37 2.32 9.87
CA MET A 333 -1.65 1.83 8.52
C MET A 333 -0.38 1.52 7.75
N GLY A 334 -0.40 0.44 6.95
CA GLY A 334 0.70 0.00 6.10
C GLY A 334 1.72 -0.87 6.82
N GLY A 335 2.96 -0.88 6.34
CA GLY A 335 4.01 -1.75 6.88
C GLY A 335 4.53 -1.39 8.27
N GLY A 336 4.15 -0.23 8.79
CA GLY A 336 4.56 0.24 10.12
C GLY A 336 5.91 0.95 10.16
N PHE A 337 6.49 1.04 11.36
CA PHE A 337 7.74 1.73 11.70
C PHE A 337 7.70 3.25 11.49
N GLY A 338 6.52 3.83 11.32
CA GLY A 338 6.19 5.21 11.02
C GLY A 338 4.98 5.31 10.07
N GLY A 339 4.84 6.43 9.38
CA GLY A 339 3.72 6.68 8.48
C GLY A 339 2.50 7.25 9.15
N CYS A 340 1.31 6.78 8.78
CA CYS A 340 0.04 7.34 9.23
C CYS A 340 -0.72 6.41 10.18
N THR A 341 -1.54 7.04 11.04
CA THR A 341 -2.76 6.38 11.52
C THR A 341 -3.90 6.60 10.53
N ILE A 342 -4.81 5.61 10.41
CA ILE A 342 -6.09 5.73 9.73
C ILE A 342 -7.19 5.79 10.79
N ASN A 343 -8.06 6.79 10.69
CA ASN A 343 -9.03 7.13 11.72
C ASN A 343 -10.43 7.21 11.12
N LEU A 344 -11.37 6.48 11.70
CA LEU A 344 -12.80 6.55 11.39
C LEU A 344 -13.46 7.46 12.43
N VAL A 345 -13.77 8.69 12.01
CA VAL A 345 -14.15 9.79 12.90
C VAL A 345 -15.59 10.21 12.61
N LYS A 346 -16.43 10.32 13.63
CA LYS A 346 -17.75 10.96 13.47
C LYS A 346 -17.58 12.40 13.02
N GLU A 347 -18.40 12.85 12.06
CA GLU A 347 -18.28 14.21 11.51
C GLU A 347 -18.31 15.30 12.59
N GLU A 348 -19.12 15.11 13.64
CA GLU A 348 -19.24 16.03 14.78
C GLU A 348 -17.98 16.10 15.65
N LEU A 349 -17.11 15.08 15.64
CA LEU A 349 -15.88 15.01 16.41
C LEU A 349 -14.65 15.42 15.58
N TYR A 350 -14.81 15.58 14.26
CA TYR A 350 -13.69 15.74 13.36
C TYR A 350 -12.78 16.93 13.71
N GLU A 351 -13.36 18.13 13.84
CA GLU A 351 -12.56 19.35 14.11
C GLU A 351 -11.86 19.27 15.47
N VAL A 352 -12.58 18.83 16.50
CA VAL A 352 -12.01 18.68 17.86
C VAL A 352 -10.88 17.66 17.87
N PHE A 353 -11.04 16.53 17.18
CA PHE A 353 -9.99 15.51 17.09
C PHE A 353 -8.74 16.04 16.39
N ILE A 354 -8.90 16.75 15.26
CA ILE A 354 -7.77 17.29 14.52
C ILE A 354 -7.02 18.35 15.36
N GLU A 355 -7.73 19.28 16.00
CA GLU A 355 -7.13 20.30 16.86
C GLU A 355 -6.36 19.67 18.04
N GLU A 356 -6.93 18.69 18.71
CA GLU A 356 -6.26 18.00 19.83
C GLU A 356 -5.06 17.17 19.35
N ALA A 357 -5.16 16.51 18.19
CA ALA A 357 -4.05 15.76 17.62
C ALA A 357 -2.88 16.69 17.25
N GLU A 358 -3.15 17.80 16.56
CA GLU A 358 -2.11 18.77 16.21
C GLU A 358 -1.46 19.38 17.44
N LYS A 359 -2.25 19.81 18.42
CA LYS A 359 -1.78 20.44 19.64
C LYS A 359 -0.92 19.48 20.46
N ARG A 360 -1.47 18.33 20.87
CA ARG A 360 -0.80 17.38 21.77
C ARG A 360 0.43 16.77 21.13
N TYR A 361 0.36 16.47 19.82
CA TYR A 361 1.50 15.95 19.07
C TYR A 361 2.63 16.98 18.96
N ASN A 362 2.28 18.26 18.71
CA ASN A 362 3.25 19.34 18.67
C ASN A 362 3.88 19.62 20.05
N GLU A 363 3.11 19.58 21.12
CA GLU A 363 3.61 19.72 22.50
C GLU A 363 4.65 18.64 22.83
N LYS A 364 4.43 17.39 22.36
CA LYS A 364 5.32 16.26 22.64
C LYS A 364 6.53 16.17 21.72
N TYR A 365 6.35 16.41 20.41
CA TYR A 365 7.37 16.15 19.40
C TYR A 365 7.91 17.40 18.69
N GLY A 366 7.42 18.59 19.02
CA GLY A 366 7.87 19.86 18.41
C GLY A 366 7.48 20.01 16.93
N LYS A 367 6.52 19.23 16.44
CA LYS A 367 5.98 19.27 15.07
C LYS A 367 4.54 18.79 15.07
N SER A 368 3.71 19.30 14.16
CA SER A 368 2.34 18.80 13.98
C SER A 368 2.30 17.60 13.04
N PRO A 369 1.36 16.66 13.24
CA PRO A 369 1.10 15.63 12.24
C PRO A 369 0.51 16.28 10.99
N LYS A 370 0.68 15.66 9.82
CA LYS A 370 0.00 16.12 8.61
C LYS A 370 -1.32 15.39 8.46
N VAL A 371 -2.37 16.14 8.19
CA VAL A 371 -3.74 15.65 8.06
C VAL A 371 -4.07 15.43 6.59
N TYR A 372 -4.67 14.28 6.26
CA TYR A 372 -5.15 13.98 4.91
C TYR A 372 -6.55 13.36 4.97
N ASP A 373 -7.52 14.08 4.42
CA ASP A 373 -8.84 13.51 4.17
C ASP A 373 -8.77 12.46 3.07
N VAL A 374 -9.42 11.33 3.31
CA VAL A 374 -9.43 10.20 2.39
C VAL A 374 -10.71 10.19 1.58
N VAL A 375 -10.55 10.17 0.27
CA VAL A 375 -11.63 9.91 -0.69
C VAL A 375 -11.26 8.65 -1.47
N ILE A 376 -12.16 7.66 -1.46
CA ILE A 376 -11.95 6.42 -2.21
C ILE A 376 -12.16 6.68 -3.70
N GLY A 377 -11.12 6.46 -4.47
CA GLY A 377 -11.01 6.78 -5.90
C GLY A 377 -10.92 5.57 -6.82
N ASP A 378 -10.74 5.85 -8.11
CA ASP A 378 -10.54 4.82 -9.13
C ASP A 378 -9.09 4.38 -9.23
N GLY A 379 -8.88 3.15 -9.72
CA GLY A 379 -7.58 2.56 -9.97
C GLY A 379 -6.79 3.18 -11.14
N SER A 380 -5.77 2.45 -11.58
CA SER A 380 -4.89 2.85 -12.67
C SER A 380 -5.67 3.06 -13.97
N ARG A 381 -5.41 4.18 -14.65
CA ARG A 381 -6.14 4.57 -15.86
C ARG A 381 -5.35 5.50 -16.77
N LYS A 382 -5.70 5.48 -18.05
CA LYS A 382 -5.34 6.53 -19.01
C LYS A 382 -6.24 7.75 -18.78
N ILE A 383 -5.65 8.92 -18.81
CA ILE A 383 -6.38 10.18 -18.65
C ILE A 383 -6.66 10.83 -20.01
N CYS A 384 -5.65 10.89 -20.88
CA CYS A 384 -5.78 11.39 -22.26
C CYS A 384 -4.62 10.89 -23.16
#